data_98dd1d103b7d7a19a6ae16cf5fcb3771
#
_entry.id   98dd1d103b7d7a19a6ae16cf5fcb3771
#
_cell.length_a   1.000
_cell.length_b   1.000
_cell.length_c   1.000
_cell.angle_alpha   90.00
_cell.angle_beta   90.00
_cell.angle_gamma   90.00
#
_symmetry.space_group_name_H-M   'P 1'
#
loop_
_entity.id
_entity.type
_entity.pdbx_description
1 polymer ?
#
loop_
_entity_poly.entity_id
_entity_poly.type
_entity_poly.pdbx_seq_one_letter_code
_entity_poly.pdbx_strand_id
1 'polypeptide(L)'
;MINKENELFEAVASALRNNFKSIYVIGAEISDTPPKFPAVSFVQTNNATKTQYSTFDSLENVVGEDYKAEVYSNLSKGKEAQTKEITSVISDTVSAFGYERTFCEMVPNSDSTISRRMSRYRKNNVI
;
A
#
# COMPACT_ATOMS: atom_id res chain seq x y z
N MET A 1 6.67 13.26 -16.07
CA MET A 1 6.78 12.33 -14.90
C MET A 1 5.70 11.27 -14.97
N ILE A 2 6.08 10.03 -14.74
CA ILE A 2 5.11 8.92 -14.70
C ILE A 2 4.48 8.87 -13.33
N ASN A 3 3.16 8.90 -13.28
CA ASN A 3 2.45 8.77 -12.02
C ASN A 3 1.13 8.04 -12.25
N LYS A 4 1.00 6.85 -11.67
CA LYS A 4 -0.19 6.00 -11.78
C LYS A 4 -0.87 5.79 -10.42
N GLU A 5 -0.66 6.71 -9.51
CA GLU A 5 -1.18 6.59 -8.15
C GLU A 5 -2.68 6.36 -8.10
N ASN A 6 -3.45 7.15 -8.85
CA ASN A 6 -4.91 7.02 -8.83
C ASN A 6 -5.38 5.68 -9.41
N GLU A 7 -4.75 5.23 -10.49
CA GLU A 7 -5.09 3.96 -11.11
C GLU A 7 -4.81 2.79 -10.16
N LEU A 8 -3.64 2.80 -9.53
CA LEU A 8 -3.26 1.75 -8.60
C LEU A 8 -4.13 1.76 -7.34
N PHE A 9 -4.38 2.95 -6.79
CA PHE A 9 -5.24 3.08 -5.61
C PHE A 9 -6.64 2.53 -5.88
N GLU A 10 -7.23 2.87 -7.02
CA GLU A 10 -8.57 2.39 -7.37
C GLU A 10 -8.61 0.88 -7.54
N ALA A 11 -7.57 0.30 -8.14
CA ALA A 11 -7.49 -1.15 -8.30
C ALA A 11 -7.42 -1.84 -6.93
N VAL A 12 -6.60 -1.32 -6.03
CA VAL A 12 -6.47 -1.87 -4.67
C VAL A 12 -7.78 -1.71 -3.90
N ALA A 13 -8.38 -0.52 -3.94
CA ALA A 13 -9.63 -0.26 -3.23
C ALA A 13 -10.76 -1.15 -3.74
N SER A 14 -10.88 -1.35 -5.06
CA SER A 14 -11.90 -2.22 -5.64
C SER A 14 -11.71 -3.67 -5.23
N ALA A 15 -10.47 -4.16 -5.27
CA ALA A 15 -10.17 -5.53 -4.86
C ALA A 15 -10.51 -5.76 -3.39
N LEU A 16 -10.19 -4.79 -2.53
CA LEU A 16 -10.49 -4.89 -1.11
C LEU A 16 -12.00 -4.85 -0.84
N ARG A 17 -12.72 -3.95 -1.49
CA ARG A 17 -14.18 -3.85 -1.32
C ARG A 17 -14.91 -5.07 -1.84
N ASN A 18 -14.39 -5.73 -2.86
CA ASN A 18 -14.98 -6.95 -3.39
C ASN A 18 -14.77 -8.16 -2.47
N ASN A 19 -13.69 -8.17 -1.69
CA ASN A 19 -13.34 -9.30 -0.82
C ASN A 19 -13.76 -9.10 0.64
N PHE A 20 -13.88 -7.85 1.09
CA PHE A 20 -14.17 -7.55 2.49
C PHE A 20 -15.29 -6.52 2.59
N LYS A 21 -16.37 -6.87 3.26
CA LYS A 21 -17.50 -5.96 3.46
C LYS A 21 -17.13 -4.88 4.47
N SER A 22 -17.58 -3.67 4.20
CA SER A 22 -17.42 -2.53 5.12
C SER A 22 -15.97 -2.17 5.42
N ILE A 23 -15.02 -2.56 4.55
CA ILE A 23 -13.62 -2.17 4.72
C ILE A 23 -13.48 -0.66 4.45
N TYR A 24 -12.69 0.00 5.30
CA TYR A 24 -12.38 1.41 5.15
C TYR A 24 -11.05 1.54 4.42
N VAL A 25 -11.05 2.17 3.24
CA VAL A 25 -9.83 2.33 2.44
C VAL A 25 -9.63 3.82 2.16
N ILE A 26 -8.43 4.31 2.46
CA ILE A 26 -8.09 5.71 2.28
C ILE A 26 -6.71 5.85 1.63
N GLY A 27 -6.57 6.85 0.77
CA GLY A 27 -5.31 7.16 0.07
C GLY A 27 -4.43 8.17 0.81
N ALA A 28 -4.56 8.24 2.13
CA ALA A 28 -3.77 9.12 2.98
C ALA A 28 -3.34 8.38 4.24
N GLU A 29 -2.32 8.86 4.91
CA GLU A 29 -1.89 8.25 6.16
C GLU A 29 -2.94 8.45 7.25
N ILE A 30 -3.09 7.42 8.09
CA ILE A 30 -3.96 7.49 9.25
C ILE A 30 -3.09 7.90 10.42
N SER A 31 -3.27 9.13 10.90
CA SER A 31 -2.46 9.69 11.98
C SER A 31 -2.96 9.29 13.36
N ASP A 32 -4.20 8.85 13.43
CA ASP A 32 -4.88 8.49 14.66
C ASP A 32 -5.61 7.16 14.51
N THR A 33 -6.56 6.88 15.37
CA THR A 33 -7.37 5.68 15.26
C THR A 33 -8.28 5.79 14.03
N PRO A 34 -8.33 4.76 13.16
CA PRO A 34 -9.25 4.76 12.04
C PRO A 34 -10.71 4.86 12.50
N PRO A 35 -11.58 5.52 11.71
CA PRO A 35 -13.00 5.64 12.09
C PRO A 35 -13.78 4.33 11.98
N LYS A 36 -13.28 3.39 11.21
CA LYS A 36 -13.91 2.07 11.01
C LYS A 36 -12.83 1.00 10.90
N PHE A 37 -13.21 -0.23 11.18
CA PHE A 37 -12.32 -1.40 11.04
C PHE A 37 -13.03 -2.50 10.24
N PRO A 38 -12.30 -3.29 9.46
CA PRO A 38 -10.88 -3.14 9.19
C PRO A 38 -10.61 -1.90 8.34
N ALA A 39 -9.41 -1.34 8.46
CA ALA A 39 -9.03 -0.14 7.75
C ALA A 39 -7.72 -0.33 7.00
N VAL A 40 -7.60 0.31 5.84
CA VAL A 40 -6.38 0.26 5.03
C VAL A 40 -6.01 1.68 4.60
N SER A 41 -4.76 2.03 4.82
CA SER A 41 -4.14 3.24 4.28
C SER A 41 -3.17 2.80 3.18
N PHE A 42 -3.36 3.30 1.96
CA PHE A 42 -2.50 2.98 0.83
C PHE A 42 -2.02 4.26 0.20
N VAL A 43 -0.73 4.58 0.37
CA VAL A 43 -0.17 5.87 -0.05
C VAL A 43 1.10 5.69 -0.86
N GLN A 44 1.32 6.60 -1.81
CA GLN A 44 2.58 6.69 -2.52
C GLN A 44 3.58 7.42 -1.64
N THR A 45 4.71 6.78 -1.36
CA THR A 45 5.75 7.37 -0.51
C THR A 45 6.91 7.94 -1.32
N ASN A 46 7.04 7.53 -2.58
CA ASN A 46 8.11 8.01 -3.45
C ASN A 46 7.73 7.85 -4.91
N ASN A 47 8.04 8.88 -5.71
CA ASN A 47 7.94 8.85 -7.16
C ASN A 47 9.09 9.72 -7.67
N ALA A 48 10.26 9.10 -7.88
CA ALA A 48 11.48 9.83 -8.20
C ALA A 48 12.18 9.25 -9.42
N THR A 49 12.78 10.13 -10.22
CA THR A 49 13.63 9.73 -11.34
C THR A 49 14.90 9.09 -10.81
N LYS A 50 15.26 7.93 -11.37
CA LYS A 50 16.50 7.25 -11.03
C LYS A 50 17.65 7.88 -11.81
N THR A 51 18.50 8.66 -11.16
CA THR A 51 19.58 9.40 -11.81
C THR A 51 20.53 8.49 -12.59
N GLN A 52 20.79 7.29 -12.11
CA GLN A 52 21.66 6.34 -12.79
C GLN A 52 21.15 5.86 -14.15
N TYR A 53 19.87 6.10 -14.44
CA TYR A 53 19.24 5.71 -15.71
C TYR A 53 18.88 6.92 -16.57
N SER A 54 19.20 8.15 -16.13
CA SER A 54 18.90 9.35 -16.88
C SER A 54 19.90 9.53 -18.01
N THR A 55 19.44 10.15 -19.11
CA THR A 55 20.28 10.47 -20.26
C THR A 55 20.85 11.87 -20.15
N PHE A 56 21.75 12.23 -21.11
CA PHE A 56 22.31 13.58 -21.19
C PHE A 56 21.25 14.65 -21.44
N ASP A 57 20.13 14.27 -22.03
CA ASP A 57 19.03 15.22 -22.31
C ASP A 57 18.24 15.57 -21.05
N SER A 58 18.61 15.03 -19.93
CA SER A 58 17.91 15.19 -18.66
C SER A 58 16.45 14.70 -18.72
N LEU A 59 16.16 13.80 -19.64
CA LEU A 59 14.85 13.17 -19.73
C LEU A 59 14.68 12.14 -18.64
N GLU A 60 13.45 12.02 -18.18
CA GLU A 60 13.08 11.06 -17.18
C GLU A 60 12.90 9.69 -17.82
N ASN A 61 13.92 8.81 -17.71
CA ASN A 61 13.92 7.49 -18.33
C ASN A 61 13.35 6.40 -17.42
N VAL A 62 13.63 6.50 -16.12
CA VAL A 62 13.18 5.51 -15.14
C VAL A 62 12.62 6.25 -13.94
N VAL A 63 11.40 5.90 -13.55
CA VAL A 63 10.75 6.45 -12.36
C VAL A 63 10.60 5.34 -11.34
N GLY A 64 11.16 5.54 -10.15
CA GLY A 64 10.96 4.66 -9.02
C GLY A 64 9.71 5.06 -8.27
N GLU A 65 8.80 4.12 -8.07
CA GLU A 65 7.56 4.36 -7.33
C GLU A 65 7.52 3.45 -6.13
N ASP A 66 7.37 4.03 -4.96
CA ASP A 66 7.25 3.30 -3.70
C ASP A 66 5.88 3.58 -3.09
N TYR A 67 5.23 2.52 -2.64
CA TYR A 67 3.94 2.61 -1.97
C TYR A 67 4.02 1.95 -0.60
N LYS A 68 3.21 2.43 0.31
CA LYS A 68 3.09 1.87 1.65
C LYS A 68 1.62 1.55 1.91
N ALA A 69 1.36 0.33 2.37
CA ALA A 69 0.04 -0.09 2.81
C ALA A 69 0.09 -0.38 4.30
N GLU A 70 -0.84 0.18 5.05
CA GLU A 70 -1.00 -0.11 6.46
C GLU A 70 -2.40 -0.66 6.68
N VAL A 71 -2.49 -1.83 7.31
CA VAL A 71 -3.76 -2.52 7.56
C VAL A 71 -4.00 -2.58 9.05
N TYR A 72 -5.18 -2.16 9.46
CA TYR A 72 -5.58 -2.10 10.86
C TYR A 72 -6.77 -3.02 11.11
N SER A 73 -6.71 -3.80 12.18
CA SER A 73 -7.82 -4.65 12.62
C SER A 73 -7.98 -4.59 14.13
N ASN A 74 -9.23 -4.55 14.57
CA ASN A 74 -9.55 -4.54 15.99
C ASN A 74 -10.41 -5.72 16.42
N LEU A 75 -10.42 -6.81 15.64
CA LEU A 75 -11.18 -8.00 15.99
C LEU A 75 -10.75 -8.50 17.38
N SER A 76 -11.71 -8.97 18.17
CA SER A 76 -11.40 -9.54 19.48
C SER A 76 -10.63 -10.86 19.35
N LYS A 77 -10.83 -11.58 18.23
CA LYS A 77 -10.11 -12.77 17.89
C LYS A 77 -9.74 -12.73 16.41
N GLY A 78 -8.49 -13.10 16.09
CA GLY A 78 -8.04 -13.19 14.71
C GLY A 78 -7.70 -11.86 14.05
N LYS A 79 -7.43 -10.80 14.81
CA LYS A 79 -7.07 -9.51 14.23
C LYS A 79 -5.77 -9.59 13.41
N GLU A 80 -4.78 -10.35 13.87
CA GLU A 80 -3.54 -10.54 13.11
C GLU A 80 -3.79 -11.30 11.81
N ALA A 81 -4.59 -12.36 11.88
CA ALA A 81 -4.98 -13.14 10.70
C ALA A 81 -5.73 -12.27 9.70
N GLN A 82 -6.61 -11.38 10.16
CA GLN A 82 -7.32 -10.47 9.29
C GLN A 82 -6.38 -9.51 8.58
N THR A 83 -5.41 -8.93 9.28
CA THR A 83 -4.43 -8.04 8.65
C THR A 83 -3.62 -8.77 7.59
N LYS A 84 -3.27 -10.02 7.84
CA LYS A 84 -2.51 -10.84 6.89
C LYS A 84 -3.31 -11.16 5.65
N GLU A 85 -4.59 -11.50 5.81
CA GLU A 85 -5.49 -11.80 4.69
C GLU A 85 -5.70 -10.58 3.80
N ILE A 86 -5.93 -9.41 4.41
CA ILE A 86 -6.10 -8.17 3.67
C ILE A 86 -4.80 -7.80 2.94
N THR A 87 -3.65 -7.91 3.60
CA THR A 87 -2.35 -7.64 2.99
C THR A 87 -2.10 -8.55 1.79
N SER A 88 -2.52 -9.81 1.86
CA SER A 88 -2.41 -10.74 0.74
C SER A 88 -3.15 -10.24 -0.50
N VAL A 89 -4.37 -9.73 -0.34
CA VAL A 89 -5.14 -9.19 -1.44
C VAL A 89 -4.45 -7.96 -2.03
N ILE A 90 -3.92 -7.09 -1.18
CA ILE A 90 -3.18 -5.90 -1.64
C ILE A 90 -1.94 -6.34 -2.44
N SER A 91 -1.16 -7.28 -1.91
CA SER A 91 0.05 -7.78 -2.56
C SER A 91 -0.24 -8.39 -3.92
N ASP A 92 -1.29 -9.20 -4.02
CA ASP A 92 -1.68 -9.81 -5.29
C ASP A 92 -2.09 -8.76 -6.31
N THR A 93 -2.82 -7.73 -5.88
CA THR A 93 -3.27 -6.67 -6.76
C THR A 93 -2.10 -5.85 -7.30
N VAL A 94 -1.21 -5.38 -6.41
CA VAL A 94 -0.07 -4.56 -6.83
C VAL A 94 0.94 -5.37 -7.64
N SER A 95 1.06 -6.66 -7.36
CA SER A 95 1.92 -7.56 -8.13
C SER A 95 1.47 -7.66 -9.59
N ALA A 96 0.16 -7.66 -9.83
CA ALA A 96 -0.38 -7.65 -11.19
C ALA A 96 -0.01 -6.39 -11.96
N PHE A 97 0.30 -5.30 -11.26
CA PHE A 97 0.79 -4.05 -11.86
C PHE A 97 2.32 -4.00 -11.96
N GLY A 98 3.01 -5.07 -11.56
CA GLY A 98 4.46 -5.16 -11.65
C GLY A 98 5.23 -4.65 -10.45
N TYR A 99 4.57 -4.44 -9.32
CA TYR A 99 5.22 -4.01 -8.09
C TYR A 99 5.75 -5.21 -7.30
N GLU A 100 6.88 -5.03 -6.63
CA GLU A 100 7.46 -6.04 -5.75
C GLU A 100 7.27 -5.61 -4.30
N ARG A 101 6.94 -6.57 -3.46
CA ARG A 101 6.86 -6.31 -2.02
C ARG A 101 8.27 -6.34 -1.43
N THR A 102 8.68 -5.21 -0.84
CA THR A 102 10.00 -5.07 -0.24
C THR A 102 9.99 -5.21 1.28
N PHE A 103 8.81 -5.14 1.90
CA PHE A 103 8.67 -5.19 3.35
C PHE A 103 7.25 -5.63 3.70
N CYS A 104 7.12 -6.47 4.73
CA CYS A 104 5.81 -6.82 5.27
C CYS A 104 5.99 -7.36 6.68
N GLU A 105 5.59 -6.59 7.68
CA GLU A 105 5.69 -7.00 9.09
C GLU A 105 4.59 -6.35 9.93
N MET A 106 4.30 -6.99 11.05
CA MET A 106 3.47 -6.36 12.07
C MET A 106 4.27 -5.23 12.70
N VAL A 107 3.62 -4.11 12.93
CA VAL A 107 4.26 -2.97 13.58
C VAL A 107 3.50 -2.60 14.85
N PRO A 108 4.19 -2.05 15.86
CA PRO A 108 3.52 -1.66 17.11
C PRO A 108 2.47 -0.58 16.84
N ASN A 109 1.38 -0.65 17.60
CA ASN A 109 0.37 0.39 17.61
C ASN A 109 0.21 0.87 19.05
N SER A 110 -0.05 2.16 19.23
CA SER A 110 -0.21 2.74 20.56
C SER A 110 -1.38 2.12 21.32
N ASP A 111 -2.43 1.72 20.60
CA ASP A 111 -3.55 0.98 21.17
C ASP A 111 -3.32 -0.51 20.91
N SER A 112 -3.05 -1.28 21.96
CA SER A 112 -2.74 -2.70 21.84
C SER A 112 -3.94 -3.57 21.45
N THR A 113 -5.16 -3.01 21.47
CA THR A 113 -6.35 -3.73 21.00
C THR A 113 -6.44 -3.74 19.47
N ILE A 114 -5.58 -2.99 18.81
CA ILE A 114 -5.53 -2.87 17.35
C ILE A 114 -4.25 -3.51 16.84
N SER A 115 -4.38 -4.44 15.89
CA SER A 115 -3.24 -4.97 15.16
C SER A 115 -3.00 -4.13 13.92
N ARG A 116 -1.74 -3.82 13.66
CA ARG A 116 -1.30 -3.01 12.53
C ARG A 116 -0.23 -3.75 11.76
N ARG A 117 -0.44 -3.91 10.47
CA ARG A 117 0.55 -4.55 9.58
C ARG A 117 0.93 -3.56 8.49
N MET A 118 2.23 -3.39 8.30
CA MET A 118 2.76 -2.53 7.25
C MET A 118 3.38 -3.36 6.15
N SER A 119 3.13 -2.98 4.90
CA SER A 119 3.83 -3.54 3.75
C SER A 119 4.27 -2.42 2.83
N ARG A 120 5.36 -2.66 2.12
CA ARG A 120 5.91 -1.70 1.17
C ARG A 120 6.10 -2.37 -0.18
N TYR A 121 5.90 -1.59 -1.23
CA TYR A 121 5.97 -2.08 -2.61
C TYR A 121 6.78 -1.10 -3.46
N ARG A 122 7.51 -1.64 -4.42
CA ARG A 122 8.35 -0.84 -5.31
C ARG A 122 8.24 -1.31 -6.73
N LYS A 123 8.25 -0.35 -7.65
CA LYS A 123 8.35 -0.61 -9.08
C LYS A 123 9.20 0.48 -9.72
N ASN A 124 10.05 0.08 -10.68
CA ASN A 124 10.77 1.01 -11.53
C ASN A 124 10.11 0.98 -12.91
N ASN A 125 9.60 2.13 -13.33
CA ASN A 125 8.96 2.28 -14.64
C ASN A 125 9.95 2.89 -15.62
N VAL A 126 10.07 2.29 -16.81
CA VAL A 126 10.93 2.79 -17.88
C VAL A 126 10.05 3.54 -18.86
N ILE A 127 10.47 4.75 -19.20
CA ILE A 127 9.79 5.59 -20.17
C ILE A 127 10.16 5.14 -21.60
#